data_80be5ba60b37f2903da2c01c3531fe25
#
_entry.id   80be5ba60b37f2903da2c01c3531fe25
#
_cell.length_a   1.000
_cell.length_b   1.000
_cell.length_c   1.000
_cell.angle_alpha   90.00
_cell.angle_beta   90.00
_cell.angle_gamma   90.00
#
_symmetry.space_group_name_H-M   'P 1'
#
loop_
_entity.id
_entity.type
_entity.pdbx_description
1 polymer ?
#
loop_
_entity_poly.entity_id
_entity_poly.type
_entity_poly.pdbx_seq_one_letter_code
_entity_poly.pdbx_strand_id
1 'polypeptide(L)'
;MIDKLESLKAQFDMILIEGAGGIAVPIYEYSDHFYMTTDLIKDTSDFIVSVLPSKLGAINDAIVHQKYIDHQELPPNVLIINNYTDSAIEQDNLHTIEKLTHKPVYTLGHQATQESFSEPFIQRIIGGSNG
;
A
#
# COMPACT_ATOMS: atom_id res chain seq x y z
N MET A 1 13.55 16.12 -3.57
CA MET A 1 12.81 14.91 -4.00
C MET A 1 11.88 15.16 -5.18
N ILE A 2 11.07 16.22 -5.16
CA ILE A 2 10.12 16.50 -6.24
C ILE A 2 10.84 16.75 -7.56
N ASP A 3 11.95 17.47 -7.55
CA ASP A 3 12.76 17.72 -8.74
C ASP A 3 13.26 16.42 -9.37
N LYS A 4 13.71 15.48 -8.52
CA LYS A 4 14.14 14.17 -9.00
C LYS A 4 12.98 13.38 -9.57
N LEU A 5 11.82 13.44 -8.93
CA LEU A 5 10.61 12.78 -9.42
C LEU A 5 10.21 13.29 -10.80
N GLU A 6 10.21 14.60 -11.01
CA GLU A 6 9.90 15.19 -12.31
C GLU A 6 10.89 14.75 -13.38
N SER A 7 12.17 14.68 -13.03
CA SER A 7 13.21 14.16 -13.94
C SER A 7 12.95 12.70 -14.32
N LEU A 8 12.56 11.86 -13.36
CA LEU A 8 12.25 10.46 -13.61
C LEU A 8 10.97 10.28 -14.42
N LYS A 9 9.96 11.10 -14.20
CA LYS A 9 8.70 11.07 -14.97
C LYS A 9 8.94 11.33 -16.46
N ALA A 10 9.94 12.11 -16.79
CA ALA A 10 10.31 12.36 -18.18
C ALA A 10 10.97 11.16 -18.86
N GLN A 11 11.44 10.17 -18.08
CA GLN A 11 12.20 9.02 -18.59
C GLN A 11 11.45 7.70 -18.48
N PHE A 12 10.51 7.57 -17.54
CA PHE A 12 9.86 6.30 -17.24
C PHE A 12 8.34 6.44 -17.21
N ASP A 13 7.66 5.40 -17.68
CA ASP A 13 6.19 5.33 -17.68
C ASP A 13 5.62 5.06 -16.29
N MET A 14 6.37 4.38 -15.44
CA MET A 14 5.97 4.05 -14.08
C MET A 14 7.15 4.27 -13.13
N ILE A 15 6.84 4.86 -11.97
CA ILE A 15 7.82 5.08 -10.92
C ILE A 15 7.27 4.48 -9.63
N LEU A 16 8.07 3.64 -8.98
CA LEU A 16 7.72 3.05 -7.69
C LEU A 16 8.50 3.81 -6.60
N ILE A 17 7.76 4.34 -5.63
CA ILE A 17 8.35 5.04 -4.49
C ILE A 17 8.14 4.16 -3.26
N GLU A 18 9.24 3.76 -2.62
CA GLU A 18 9.17 3.02 -1.36
C GLU A 18 9.23 3.99 -0.20
N GLY A 19 8.22 3.92 0.66
CA GLY A 19 8.17 4.72 1.88
C GLY A 19 8.94 4.06 3.00
N ALA A 20 9.44 4.86 3.93
CA ALA A 20 10.09 4.39 5.15
C ALA A 20 9.13 4.53 6.32
N GLY A 21 8.93 3.46 7.08
CA GLY A 21 8.04 3.45 8.24
C GLY A 21 6.57 3.31 7.88
N GLY A 22 5.70 3.68 8.81
CA GLY A 22 4.25 3.55 8.65
C GLY A 22 3.62 4.71 7.89
N ILE A 23 2.34 4.55 7.57
CA ILE A 23 1.61 5.56 6.80
C ILE A 23 1.28 6.81 7.62
N ALA A 24 1.14 6.68 8.93
CA ALA A 24 0.73 7.77 9.81
C ALA A 24 1.90 8.34 10.59
N VAL A 25 3.04 8.51 9.94
CA VAL A 25 4.25 9.00 10.59
C VAL A 25 4.76 10.28 9.95
N PRO A 26 5.40 11.15 10.75
CA PRO A 26 6.03 12.35 10.21
C PRO A 26 7.35 12.01 9.52
N ILE A 27 7.65 12.72 8.44
CA ILE A 27 8.94 12.62 7.75
C ILE A 27 9.89 13.69 8.30
N TYR A 28 9.40 14.92 8.45
CA TYR A 28 10.17 15.98 9.08
C TYR A 28 9.24 17.04 9.67
N GLU A 29 9.79 17.85 10.57
CA GLU A 29 9.08 18.97 11.19
C GLU A 29 9.62 20.28 10.65
N TYR A 30 8.72 21.22 10.36
CA TYR A 30 9.09 22.58 9.96
C TYR A 30 8.05 23.57 10.48
N SER A 31 8.51 24.66 11.08
CA SER A 31 7.63 25.78 11.50
C SER A 31 6.35 25.33 12.22
N ASP A 32 6.47 24.50 13.23
CA ASP A 32 5.33 23.94 14.01
C ASP A 32 4.40 23.01 13.22
N HIS A 33 4.81 22.61 12.01
CA HIS A 33 4.07 21.66 11.19
C HIS A 33 4.90 20.42 10.94
N PHE A 34 4.21 19.28 10.76
CA PHE A 34 4.87 18.04 10.36
C PHE A 34 4.53 17.75 8.90
N TYR A 35 5.56 17.44 8.12
CA TYR A 35 5.36 16.85 6.79
C TYR A 35 5.24 15.35 6.97
N MET A 36 4.05 14.84 6.73
CA MET A 36 3.69 13.44 6.99
C MET A 36 3.91 12.56 5.77
N THR A 37 4.00 11.27 5.98
CA THR A 37 4.01 10.30 4.88
C THR A 37 2.79 10.51 3.97
N THR A 38 1.62 10.84 4.54
CA THR A 38 0.42 11.13 3.77
C THR A 38 0.57 12.35 2.87
N ASP A 39 1.30 13.37 3.31
CA ASP A 39 1.59 14.54 2.49
C ASP A 39 2.47 14.17 1.30
N LEU A 40 3.49 13.35 1.53
CA LEU A 40 4.34 12.86 0.45
C LEU A 40 3.53 12.07 -0.57
N ILE A 41 2.63 11.20 -0.11
CA ILE A 41 1.76 10.43 -1.01
C ILE A 41 0.91 11.36 -1.85
N LYS A 42 0.26 12.35 -1.24
CA LYS A 42 -0.57 13.31 -1.97
C LYS A 42 0.21 14.10 -2.99
N ASP A 43 1.45 14.45 -2.67
CA ASP A 43 2.30 15.27 -3.54
C ASP A 43 2.91 14.47 -4.70
N THR A 44 3.04 13.15 -4.59
CA THR A 44 3.86 12.36 -5.52
C THR A 44 3.16 11.18 -6.17
N SER A 45 2.09 10.65 -5.59
CA SER A 45 1.56 9.35 -5.96
C SER A 45 0.10 9.41 -6.39
N ASP A 46 -0.26 8.57 -7.34
CA ASP A 46 -1.64 8.42 -7.81
C ASP A 46 -2.22 7.04 -7.49
N PHE A 47 -1.40 6.14 -6.92
CA PHE A 47 -1.84 4.82 -6.49
C PHE A 47 -0.95 4.31 -5.35
N ILE A 48 -1.53 3.55 -4.42
CA ILE A 48 -0.81 3.04 -3.24
C ILE A 48 -0.85 1.51 -3.24
N VAL A 49 0.31 0.90 -2.99
CA VAL A 49 0.39 -0.53 -2.67
C VAL A 49 0.63 -0.64 -1.17
N SER A 50 -0.38 -1.12 -0.44
CA SER A 50 -0.31 -1.26 1.01
C SER A 50 0.13 -2.67 1.37
N VAL A 51 1.30 -2.82 1.97
CA VAL A 51 1.86 -4.13 2.34
C VAL A 51 1.77 -4.30 3.85
N LEU A 52 1.07 -5.34 4.29
CA LEU A 52 0.86 -5.65 5.71
C LEU A 52 1.30 -7.08 5.99
N PRO A 53 1.89 -7.35 7.17
CA PRO A 53 2.32 -8.71 7.49
C PRO A 53 1.16 -9.60 7.90
N SER A 54 1.25 -10.89 7.54
CA SER A 54 0.32 -11.92 8.03
C SER A 54 0.78 -12.36 9.43
N LYS A 55 0.14 -11.83 10.45
CA LYS A 55 0.47 -12.11 11.85
C LYS A 55 -0.75 -11.91 12.72
N LEU A 56 -0.62 -12.23 14.02
CA LEU A 56 -1.65 -11.89 14.99
C LEU A 56 -1.89 -10.38 14.97
N GLY A 57 -3.15 -9.98 14.86
CA GLY A 57 -3.52 -8.57 14.74
C GLY A 57 -3.66 -8.08 13.30
N ALA A 58 -3.52 -8.96 12.30
CA ALA A 58 -3.59 -8.58 10.89
C ALA A 58 -4.93 -7.93 10.52
N ILE A 59 -6.04 -8.41 11.07
CA ILE A 59 -7.37 -7.81 10.81
C ILE A 59 -7.39 -6.38 11.32
N ASN A 60 -6.97 -6.18 12.58
CA ASN A 60 -6.92 -4.83 13.17
C ASN A 60 -6.04 -3.90 12.34
N ASP A 61 -4.84 -4.36 11.98
CA ASP A 61 -3.89 -3.56 11.22
C ASP A 61 -4.47 -3.14 9.86
N ALA A 62 -5.12 -4.07 9.17
CA ALA A 62 -5.71 -3.80 7.86
C ALA A 62 -6.88 -2.81 7.96
N ILE A 63 -7.76 -2.99 8.94
CA ILE A 63 -8.93 -2.13 9.10
C ILE A 63 -8.49 -0.70 9.49
N VAL A 64 -7.58 -0.56 10.44
CA VAL A 64 -7.08 0.74 10.87
C VAL A 64 -6.35 1.45 9.72
N HIS A 65 -5.52 0.71 9.00
CA HIS A 65 -4.79 1.24 7.85
C HIS A 65 -5.75 1.76 6.77
N GLN A 66 -6.74 0.95 6.42
CA GLN A 66 -7.70 1.34 5.38
C GLN A 66 -8.57 2.52 5.83
N LYS A 67 -9.00 2.53 7.08
CA LYS A 67 -9.76 3.67 7.63
C LYS A 67 -8.94 4.95 7.58
N TYR A 68 -7.65 4.87 7.86
CA TYR A 68 -6.76 6.03 7.81
C TYR A 68 -6.60 6.54 6.37
N ILE A 69 -6.40 5.63 5.41
CA ILE A 69 -6.33 5.99 3.99
C ILE A 69 -7.62 6.69 3.55
N ASP A 70 -8.77 6.14 3.90
CA ASP A 70 -10.06 6.68 3.51
C ASP A 70 -10.30 8.05 4.16
N HIS A 71 -9.98 8.20 5.46
CA HIS A 71 -10.15 9.45 6.19
C HIS A 71 -9.26 10.56 5.65
N GLN A 72 -8.03 10.24 5.26
CA GLN A 72 -7.09 11.21 4.70
C GLN A 72 -7.35 11.51 3.22
N GLU A 73 -8.33 10.85 2.61
CA GLU A 73 -8.68 11.02 1.20
C GLU A 73 -7.46 10.82 0.29
N LEU A 74 -6.72 9.74 0.55
CA LEU A 74 -5.53 9.38 -0.23
C LEU A 74 -5.93 8.73 -1.55
N PRO A 75 -4.99 8.60 -2.50
CA PRO A 75 -5.24 7.88 -3.75
C PRO A 75 -5.73 6.45 -3.53
N PRO A 76 -6.33 5.82 -4.55
CA PRO A 76 -6.75 4.42 -4.47
C PRO A 76 -5.61 3.52 -4.06
N ASN A 77 -5.93 2.45 -3.34
CA ASN A 77 -4.92 1.50 -2.88
C ASN A 77 -5.35 0.07 -3.11
N VAL A 78 -4.36 -0.81 -3.06
CA VAL A 78 -4.53 -2.26 -3.02
C VAL A 78 -3.85 -2.79 -1.77
N LEU A 79 -4.40 -3.86 -1.18
CA LEU A 79 -3.86 -4.49 0.02
C LEU A 79 -3.11 -5.77 -0.34
N ILE A 80 -1.91 -5.93 0.20
CA ILE A 80 -1.15 -7.17 0.13
C ILE A 80 -0.87 -7.65 1.54
N ILE A 81 -1.17 -8.90 1.80
CA ILE A 81 -0.76 -9.57 3.05
C ILE A 81 0.49 -10.38 2.75
N ASN A 82 1.59 -9.97 3.35
CA ASN A 82 2.90 -10.57 3.13
C ASN A 82 3.21 -11.64 4.18
N ASN A 83 4.13 -12.54 3.87
CA ASN A 83 4.50 -13.70 4.71
C ASN A 83 3.29 -14.61 4.99
N TYR A 84 2.44 -14.77 3.99
CA TYR A 84 1.23 -15.57 4.06
C TYR A 84 1.57 -17.04 3.87
N THR A 85 1.07 -17.90 4.76
CA THR A 85 1.34 -19.35 4.74
C THR A 85 0.13 -20.19 4.36
N ASP A 86 -1.00 -19.56 4.07
CA ASP A 86 -2.24 -20.21 3.66
C ASP A 86 -2.84 -21.14 4.75
N SER A 87 -2.62 -20.81 6.02
CA SER A 87 -3.24 -21.53 7.13
C SER A 87 -4.74 -21.23 7.21
N ALA A 88 -5.50 -22.07 7.91
CA ALA A 88 -6.95 -21.87 8.07
C ALA A 88 -7.26 -20.52 8.73
N ILE A 89 -6.48 -20.11 9.72
CA ILE A 89 -6.65 -18.83 10.40
C ILE A 89 -6.39 -17.68 9.43
N GLU A 90 -5.35 -17.79 8.64
CA GLU A 90 -5.01 -16.76 7.66
C GLU A 90 -6.09 -16.61 6.58
N GLN A 91 -6.65 -17.73 6.11
CA GLN A 91 -7.75 -17.72 5.15
C GLN A 91 -8.98 -17.02 5.73
N ASP A 92 -9.31 -17.28 6.97
CA ASP A 92 -10.41 -16.61 7.68
C ASP A 92 -10.14 -15.12 7.84
N ASN A 93 -8.91 -14.76 8.23
CA ASN A 93 -8.51 -13.36 8.38
C ASN A 93 -8.62 -12.61 7.05
N LEU A 94 -8.15 -13.23 5.97
CA LEU A 94 -8.21 -12.66 4.63
C LEU A 94 -9.65 -12.36 4.21
N HIS A 95 -10.54 -13.34 4.40
CA HIS A 95 -11.96 -13.19 4.11
C HIS A 95 -12.58 -12.04 4.90
N THR A 96 -12.26 -11.95 6.19
CA THR A 96 -12.76 -10.90 7.06
C THR A 96 -12.27 -9.52 6.62
N ILE A 97 -10.98 -9.40 6.29
CA ILE A 97 -10.41 -8.15 5.83
C ILE A 97 -11.09 -7.70 4.54
N GLU A 98 -11.25 -8.59 3.56
CA GLU A 98 -11.93 -8.27 2.31
C GLU A 98 -13.35 -7.79 2.54
N LYS A 99 -14.07 -8.46 3.44
CA LYS A 99 -15.47 -8.15 3.73
C LYS A 99 -15.61 -6.80 4.42
N LEU A 100 -14.72 -6.48 5.36
CA LEU A 100 -14.79 -5.24 6.13
C LEU A 100 -14.23 -4.03 5.40
N THR A 101 -13.24 -4.23 4.53
CA THR A 101 -12.63 -3.13 3.77
C THR A 101 -13.29 -2.90 2.42
N HIS A 102 -14.06 -3.88 1.93
CA HIS A 102 -14.63 -3.88 0.58
C HIS A 102 -13.56 -3.77 -0.51
N LYS A 103 -12.38 -4.33 -0.24
CA LYS A 103 -11.25 -4.30 -1.17
C LYS A 103 -10.73 -5.71 -1.41
N PRO A 104 -10.27 -6.01 -2.64
CA PRO A 104 -9.58 -7.26 -2.88
C PRO A 104 -8.25 -7.26 -2.12
N VAL A 105 -7.88 -8.41 -1.56
CA VAL A 105 -6.65 -8.58 -0.82
C VAL A 105 -5.80 -9.63 -1.53
N TYR A 106 -4.57 -9.28 -1.82
CA TYR A 106 -3.61 -10.18 -2.46
C TYR A 106 -2.65 -10.71 -1.41
N THR A 107 -2.00 -11.83 -1.68
CA THR A 107 -1.10 -12.48 -0.74
C THR A 107 0.25 -12.75 -1.37
N LEU A 108 1.30 -12.69 -0.55
CA LEU A 108 2.64 -13.11 -0.94
C LEU A 108 3.19 -14.00 0.16
N GLY A 109 3.79 -15.13 -0.24
CA GLY A 109 4.46 -16.02 0.68
C GLY A 109 5.81 -15.48 1.12
N HIS A 110 6.43 -16.17 2.09
CA HIS A 110 7.78 -15.86 2.51
C HIS A 110 8.76 -16.10 1.34
N GLN A 111 9.74 -15.22 1.17
CA GLN A 111 10.70 -15.27 0.06
C GLN A 111 10.02 -15.27 -1.32
N ALA A 112 8.97 -14.45 -1.47
CA ALA A 112 8.30 -14.29 -2.74
C ALA A 112 9.27 -13.81 -3.83
N THR A 113 9.04 -14.30 -5.06
CA THR A 113 9.82 -13.93 -6.24
C THR A 113 8.94 -13.14 -7.20
N GLN A 114 9.52 -12.74 -8.32
CA GLN A 114 8.78 -12.03 -9.36
C GLN A 114 7.55 -12.82 -9.84
N GLU A 115 7.66 -14.15 -9.94
CA GLU A 115 6.56 -15.01 -10.38
C GLU A 115 5.46 -15.16 -9.32
N SER A 116 5.72 -14.75 -8.07
CA SER A 116 4.73 -14.82 -6.98
C SER A 116 3.59 -13.81 -7.13
N PHE A 117 3.78 -12.77 -7.95
CA PHE A 117 2.75 -11.76 -8.18
C PHE A 117 1.75 -12.28 -9.20
N SER A 118 0.47 -12.29 -8.82
CA SER A 118 -0.59 -12.75 -9.70
C SER A 118 -0.85 -11.75 -10.82
N GLU A 119 -1.32 -12.25 -11.97
CA GLU A 119 -1.71 -11.40 -13.09
C GLU A 119 -2.81 -10.39 -12.70
N PRO A 120 -3.86 -10.78 -11.98
CA PRO A 120 -4.86 -9.79 -11.51
C PRO A 120 -4.26 -8.65 -10.68
N PHE A 121 -3.27 -8.95 -9.83
CA PHE A 121 -2.57 -7.94 -9.05
C PHE A 121 -1.80 -6.98 -9.95
N ILE A 122 -1.04 -7.49 -10.91
CA ILE A 122 -0.27 -6.68 -11.85
C ILE A 122 -1.20 -5.77 -12.65
N GLN A 123 -2.30 -6.31 -13.16
CA GLN A 123 -3.28 -5.53 -13.91
C GLN A 123 -3.93 -4.44 -13.05
N ARG A 124 -4.16 -4.72 -11.77
CA ARG A 124 -4.74 -3.75 -10.85
C ARG A 124 -3.80 -2.56 -10.63
N ILE A 125 -2.49 -2.81 -10.50
CA ILE A 125 -1.50 -1.75 -10.34
C ILE A 125 -1.40 -0.90 -11.61
N ILE A 126 -1.28 -1.53 -12.77
CA ILE A 126 -1.16 -0.84 -14.04
C ILE A 126 -2.44 -0.02 -14.32
N GLY A 127 -3.61 -0.62 -14.14
CA GLY A 127 -4.88 0.04 -14.32
C GLY A 127 -5.11 1.19 -13.35
N GLY A 128 -4.69 1.02 -12.07
CA GLY A 128 -4.78 2.06 -11.05
C GLY A 128 -3.93 3.26 -11.36
N SER A 129 -2.69 3.04 -11.85
CA SER A 129 -1.77 4.12 -12.17
C SER A 129 -2.18 4.88 -13.45
N ASN A 130 -2.95 4.27 -14.32
CA ASN A 130 -3.43 4.88 -15.56
C ASN A 130 -4.85 5.46 -15.43
N GLY A 131 -5.50 5.17 -14.35
CA GLY A 131 -6.85 5.60 -14.11
C GLY A 131 -6.99 6.55 -12.97
#